data_f81310a5f7375941a45b6ffceef60a82
#
_entry.id   f81310a5f7375941a45b6ffceef60a82
#
_cell.length_a   1.000
_cell.length_b   1.000
_cell.length_c   1.000
_cell.angle_alpha   90.00
_cell.angle_beta   90.00
_cell.angle_gamma   90.00
#
_symmetry.space_group_name_H-M   'P 1'
#
loop_
_entity.id
_entity.type
_entity.pdbx_description
1 polymer ?
#
loop_
_entity_poly.entity_id
_entity_poly.type
_entity_poly.pdbx_seq_one_letter_code
_entity_poly.pdbx_strand_id
1 'polypeptide(L)'
;MNVSQYISNKIDGADAGSFTSSVTKIAIISIAMGLAVMVVSFAILEGFRNEIQNKIFSFGSHLQISKYDTNNSLEVEPISGPRLVQELQRNPQVASIQPFARKTAIIKTKEEVLGVVLKGIDEKSGRSPMRQNMVAGNFLTFSDTAASNDVLLSRKVADKLRLKPGDKALFYFIQNPPRVRQFTVRGIYQTGLDEFDEAYVIGDIQQVRDLTSWSDSLVGGLEITLKDFNRLDPVADNLYENLRYDLKLDKITDQYAQLFDWLQLLNRNVVIFLVLIIFVATFNMVATIFIMILERTNMIGVLKAIGATDNQIRSMFFFRGLSLTVRGMVYGNLIGLGFCAIQYFFHPIPLDPENYYMDRVPIHWDPFMIVVLNAATFLTSLLAVLIPTYLISRIKPVVAIKFD
;
A
#
# COMPACT_ATOMS: atom_id res chain seq x y z
N MET A 1 19.20 17.90 39.68
CA MET A 1 18.01 18.53 39.11
C MET A 1 18.43 19.90 38.57
N ASN A 2 18.35 20.13 37.27
CA ASN A 2 18.88 21.37 36.64
C ASN A 2 17.91 22.52 37.02
N VAL A 3 18.41 23.60 37.59
CA VAL A 3 17.63 24.78 38.03
C VAL A 3 16.70 25.29 36.93
N SER A 4 17.17 25.27 35.67
CA SER A 4 16.40 25.66 34.49
C SER A 4 15.17 24.76 34.27
N GLN A 5 15.27 23.47 34.54
CA GLN A 5 14.16 22.51 34.43
C GLN A 5 13.14 22.68 35.55
N TYR A 6 13.60 22.97 36.78
CA TYR A 6 12.72 23.24 37.92
C TYR A 6 11.88 24.52 37.70
N ILE A 7 12.51 25.58 37.24
CA ILE A 7 11.83 26.85 36.94
C ILE A 7 10.85 26.68 35.79
N SER A 8 11.23 25.94 34.72
CA SER A 8 10.34 25.61 33.59
C SER A 8 9.03 24.92 34.04
N ASN A 9 9.13 23.95 34.97
CA ASN A 9 7.96 23.21 35.48
C ASN A 9 7.07 24.07 36.40
N LYS A 10 7.67 25.04 37.13
CA LYS A 10 6.91 25.91 38.05
C LYS A 10 6.15 27.01 37.30
N ILE A 11 6.62 27.41 36.13
CA ILE A 11 5.94 28.35 35.24
C ILE A 11 4.62 27.73 34.72
N ASP A 12 4.53 26.37 34.56
CA ASP A 12 3.31 25.67 34.17
C ASP A 12 2.15 25.85 35.17
N GLY A 13 2.45 25.92 36.46
CA GLY A 13 1.42 26.04 37.51
C GLY A 13 0.86 27.45 37.72
N ALA A 14 1.54 28.49 37.26
CA ALA A 14 1.17 29.88 37.47
C ALA A 14 0.27 30.46 36.35
N ASP A 15 0.12 29.72 35.22
CA ASP A 15 -0.52 30.22 34.00
C ASP A 15 -2.02 29.87 33.85
N ALA A 16 -2.67 29.33 34.88
CA ALA A 16 -4.10 29.00 34.84
C ALA A 16 -4.92 30.27 34.68
N GLY A 17 -5.34 30.58 33.43
CA GLY A 17 -6.16 31.75 33.09
C GLY A 17 -5.47 32.86 32.28
N SER A 18 -4.22 32.73 31.99
CA SER A 18 -3.41 33.67 31.16
C SER A 18 -3.54 33.37 29.65
N PHE A 19 -3.35 34.42 28.82
CA PHE A 19 -3.25 34.27 27.35
C PHE A 19 -2.21 33.23 26.94
N THR A 20 -1.09 33.15 27.67
CA THR A 20 -0.04 32.13 27.49
C THR A 20 -0.58 30.71 27.60
N SER A 21 -1.57 30.45 28.45
CA SER A 21 -2.23 29.12 28.55
C SER A 21 -2.94 28.74 27.26
N SER A 22 -3.62 29.68 26.61
CA SER A 22 -4.32 29.45 25.35
C SER A 22 -3.34 29.20 24.20
N VAL A 23 -2.26 29.96 24.09
CA VAL A 23 -1.22 29.77 23.09
C VAL A 23 -0.52 28.41 23.25
N THR A 24 -0.25 28.02 24.50
CA THR A 24 0.33 26.69 24.83
C THR A 24 -0.58 25.55 24.38
N LYS A 25 -1.90 25.65 24.61
CA LYS A 25 -2.88 24.65 24.16
C LYS A 25 -2.92 24.55 22.64
N ILE A 26 -2.90 25.69 21.94
CA ILE A 26 -2.89 25.74 20.47
C ILE A 26 -1.65 25.01 19.94
N ALA A 27 -0.46 25.23 20.53
CA ALA A 27 0.75 24.54 20.12
C ALA A 27 0.67 23.02 20.29
N ILE A 28 0.18 22.56 21.44
CA ILE A 28 -0.01 21.11 21.70
C ILE A 28 -0.99 20.51 20.69
N ILE A 29 -2.13 21.19 20.45
CA ILE A 29 -3.15 20.74 19.51
C ILE A 29 -2.57 20.70 18.08
N SER A 30 -1.80 21.72 17.66
CA SER A 30 -1.20 21.75 16.32
C SER A 30 -0.23 20.61 16.09
N ILE A 31 0.63 20.31 17.06
CA ILE A 31 1.57 19.18 16.97
C ILE A 31 0.80 17.85 16.97
N ALA A 32 -0.20 17.73 17.87
CA ALA A 32 -1.01 16.53 17.98
C ALA A 32 -1.79 16.24 16.70
N MET A 33 -2.48 17.24 16.15
CA MET A 33 -3.23 17.11 14.90
C MET A 33 -2.28 16.81 13.71
N GLY A 34 -1.16 17.53 13.63
CA GLY A 34 -0.17 17.28 12.58
C GLY A 34 0.33 15.83 12.59
N LEU A 35 0.77 15.32 13.75
CA LEU A 35 1.23 13.95 13.87
C LEU A 35 0.10 12.93 13.65
N ALA A 36 -1.10 13.17 14.18
CA ALA A 36 -2.24 12.28 13.98
C ALA A 36 -2.58 12.14 12.50
N VAL A 37 -2.67 13.26 11.77
CA VAL A 37 -2.95 13.25 10.33
C VAL A 37 -1.84 12.54 9.55
N MET A 38 -0.56 12.76 9.91
CA MET A 38 0.56 12.06 9.26
C MET A 38 0.47 10.54 9.45
N VAL A 39 0.20 10.08 10.68
CA VAL A 39 0.06 8.64 10.99
C VAL A 39 -1.11 8.02 10.24
N VAL A 40 -2.28 8.67 10.26
CA VAL A 40 -3.49 8.19 9.58
C VAL A 40 -3.29 8.15 8.06
N SER A 41 -2.77 9.23 7.47
CA SER A 41 -2.54 9.32 6.01
C SER A 41 -1.58 8.25 5.53
N PHE A 42 -0.50 8.01 6.27
CA PHE A 42 0.48 6.99 5.91
C PHE A 42 -0.10 5.57 6.05
N ALA A 43 -0.79 5.28 7.16
CA ALA A 43 -1.41 3.98 7.39
C ALA A 43 -2.46 3.63 6.33
N ILE A 44 -3.26 4.61 5.89
CA ILE A 44 -4.25 4.45 4.82
C ILE A 44 -3.56 4.26 3.47
N LEU A 45 -2.57 5.09 3.13
CA LEU A 45 -1.87 5.00 1.84
C LEU A 45 -1.20 3.63 1.66
N GLU A 46 -0.43 3.20 2.67
CA GLU A 46 0.27 1.92 2.59
C GLU A 46 -0.71 0.74 2.62
N GLY A 47 -1.81 0.86 3.38
CA GLY A 47 -2.91 -0.10 3.34
C GLY A 47 -3.52 -0.22 1.95
N PHE A 48 -3.81 0.91 1.32
CA PHE A 48 -4.40 0.97 -0.01
C PHE A 48 -3.46 0.38 -1.08
N ARG A 49 -2.19 0.75 -1.04
CA ARG A 49 -1.16 0.23 -1.93
C ARG A 49 -1.03 -1.29 -1.82
N ASN A 50 -0.91 -1.80 -0.59
CA ASN A 50 -0.75 -3.23 -0.35
C ASN A 50 -1.99 -4.01 -0.78
N GLU A 51 -3.19 -3.50 -0.54
CA GLU A 51 -4.43 -4.16 -0.93
C GLU A 51 -4.55 -4.29 -2.44
N ILE A 52 -4.29 -3.20 -3.19
CA ILE A 52 -4.32 -3.23 -4.66
C ILE A 52 -3.24 -4.15 -5.21
N GLN A 53 -2.00 -4.06 -4.71
CA GLN A 53 -0.93 -4.95 -5.13
C GLN A 53 -1.27 -6.42 -4.88
N ASN A 54 -1.81 -6.75 -3.70
CA ASN A 54 -2.22 -8.11 -3.38
C ASN A 54 -3.31 -8.63 -4.32
N LYS A 55 -4.26 -7.78 -4.71
CA LYS A 55 -5.29 -8.14 -5.70
C LYS A 55 -4.68 -8.44 -7.08
N ILE A 56 -3.78 -7.58 -7.54
CA ILE A 56 -3.07 -7.82 -8.81
C ILE A 56 -2.27 -9.13 -8.72
N PHE A 57 -1.54 -9.36 -7.63
CA PHE A 57 -0.72 -10.56 -7.44
C PHE A 57 -1.55 -11.84 -7.20
N SER A 58 -2.79 -11.72 -6.76
CA SER A 58 -3.67 -12.88 -6.58
C SER A 58 -4.10 -13.49 -7.90
N PHE A 59 -4.17 -12.71 -8.98
CA PHE A 59 -4.54 -13.17 -10.31
C PHE A 59 -3.32 -13.31 -11.24
N GLY A 60 -2.42 -12.32 -11.20
CA GLY A 60 -1.15 -12.31 -11.93
C GLY A 60 0.02 -12.65 -11.01
N SER A 61 1.14 -12.99 -11.60
CA SER A 61 2.40 -13.16 -10.87
C SER A 61 3.29 -11.92 -11.06
N HIS A 62 4.39 -11.85 -10.32
CA HIS A 62 5.32 -10.73 -10.42
C HIS A 62 6.00 -10.62 -11.79
N LEU A 63 6.36 -11.77 -12.38
CA LEU A 63 6.97 -11.89 -13.70
C LEU A 63 6.25 -12.97 -14.51
N GLN A 64 6.14 -12.76 -15.80
CA GLN A 64 5.59 -13.73 -16.74
C GLN A 64 6.60 -13.99 -17.86
N ILE A 65 6.91 -15.25 -18.11
CA ILE A 65 7.70 -15.67 -19.27
C ILE A 65 6.77 -16.34 -20.27
N SER A 66 6.80 -15.88 -21.51
CA SER A 66 6.06 -16.46 -22.63
C SER A 66 6.91 -16.41 -23.90
N LYS A 67 6.46 -17.05 -24.98
CA LYS A 67 7.10 -16.91 -26.27
C LYS A 67 6.91 -15.50 -26.82
N TYR A 68 7.93 -14.99 -27.48
CA TYR A 68 7.84 -13.68 -28.13
C TYR A 68 6.80 -13.72 -29.26
N ASP A 69 5.81 -12.85 -29.19
CA ASP A 69 4.76 -12.70 -30.20
C ASP A 69 4.64 -11.22 -30.59
N THR A 70 4.69 -10.94 -31.89
CA THR A 70 4.54 -9.59 -32.43
C THR A 70 3.09 -9.13 -32.50
N ASN A 71 2.12 -10.07 -32.40
CA ASN A 71 0.70 -9.76 -32.61
C ASN A 71 -0.02 -9.44 -31.30
N ASN A 72 0.65 -9.49 -30.14
CA ASN A 72 0.03 -9.32 -28.81
C ASN A 72 -1.24 -10.19 -28.63
N SER A 73 -1.20 -11.43 -29.13
CA SER A 73 -2.33 -12.35 -29.02
C SER A 73 -2.59 -12.74 -27.58
N LEU A 74 -3.88 -12.83 -27.21
CA LEU A 74 -4.29 -13.42 -25.93
C LEU A 74 -3.99 -14.92 -25.86
N GLU A 75 -3.88 -15.59 -27.02
CA GLU A 75 -3.41 -16.97 -27.15
C GLU A 75 -1.90 -16.97 -27.31
N VAL A 76 -1.20 -17.62 -26.41
CA VAL A 76 0.26 -17.71 -26.43
C VAL A 76 0.74 -18.98 -27.14
N GLU A 77 1.84 -18.89 -27.88
CA GLU A 77 2.48 -20.05 -28.47
C GLU A 77 3.17 -20.93 -27.39
N PRO A 78 3.26 -22.24 -27.61
CA PRO A 78 3.80 -23.16 -26.60
C PRO A 78 5.29 -23.00 -26.39
N ILE A 79 5.70 -23.16 -25.12
CA ILE A 79 7.10 -23.27 -24.71
C ILE A 79 7.32 -24.55 -23.91
N SER A 80 8.56 -25.04 -23.88
CA SER A 80 8.91 -26.22 -23.04
C SER A 80 9.02 -25.79 -21.57
N GLY A 81 8.02 -26.25 -20.76
CA GLY A 81 7.92 -25.89 -19.34
C GLY A 81 8.97 -26.50 -18.42
N PRO A 82 9.17 -27.84 -18.42
CA PRO A 82 9.96 -28.52 -17.38
C PRO A 82 11.42 -28.07 -17.28
N ARG A 83 12.08 -27.86 -18.44
CA ARG A 83 13.46 -27.41 -18.46
C ARG A 83 13.62 -25.99 -17.92
N LEU A 84 12.74 -25.11 -18.36
CA LEU A 84 12.77 -23.71 -17.94
C LEU A 84 12.43 -23.56 -16.45
N VAL A 85 11.48 -24.37 -15.92
CA VAL A 85 11.16 -24.41 -14.49
C VAL A 85 12.39 -24.82 -13.66
N GLN A 86 13.17 -25.84 -14.08
CA GLN A 86 14.38 -26.24 -13.37
C GLN A 86 15.46 -25.15 -13.35
N GLU A 87 15.60 -24.40 -14.42
CA GLU A 87 16.55 -23.27 -14.51
C GLU A 87 16.14 -22.14 -13.56
N LEU A 88 14.86 -21.76 -13.58
CA LEU A 88 14.31 -20.67 -12.77
C LEU A 88 14.27 -21.00 -11.27
N GLN A 89 14.06 -22.27 -10.89
CA GLN A 89 14.06 -22.71 -9.48
C GLN A 89 15.42 -22.55 -8.79
N ARG A 90 16.52 -22.43 -9.56
CA ARG A 90 17.85 -22.19 -9.02
C ARG A 90 18.03 -20.76 -8.48
N ASN A 91 17.18 -19.83 -8.89
CA ASN A 91 17.24 -18.46 -8.40
C ASN A 91 16.64 -18.38 -6.99
N PRO A 92 17.44 -18.00 -5.97
CA PRO A 92 16.97 -17.98 -4.57
C PRO A 92 15.87 -16.95 -4.28
N GLN A 93 15.68 -15.98 -5.19
CA GLN A 93 14.63 -14.95 -5.05
C GLN A 93 13.27 -15.43 -5.54
N VAL A 94 13.20 -16.53 -6.28
CA VAL A 94 11.95 -17.11 -6.75
C VAL A 94 11.26 -17.84 -5.60
N ALA A 95 9.98 -17.52 -5.37
CA ALA A 95 9.15 -18.15 -4.37
C ALA A 95 8.35 -19.30 -4.96
N SER A 96 7.73 -19.09 -6.14
CA SER A 96 6.95 -20.11 -6.84
C SER A 96 6.96 -19.86 -8.35
N ILE A 97 6.76 -20.93 -9.10
CA ILE A 97 6.60 -20.90 -10.55
C ILE A 97 5.34 -21.69 -10.88
N GLN A 98 4.42 -21.07 -11.62
CA GLN A 98 3.17 -21.67 -12.03
C GLN A 98 3.07 -21.66 -13.56
N PRO A 99 2.96 -22.84 -14.20
CA PRO A 99 2.68 -22.92 -15.62
C PRO A 99 1.24 -22.50 -15.91
N PHE A 100 1.04 -21.85 -17.05
CA PHE A 100 -0.29 -21.50 -17.53
C PHE A 100 -0.41 -21.75 -19.04
N ALA A 101 -1.64 -21.83 -19.51
CA ALA A 101 -1.98 -21.77 -20.93
C ALA A 101 -3.26 -20.93 -21.10
N ARG A 102 -3.41 -20.28 -22.24
CA ARG A 102 -4.59 -19.44 -22.53
C ARG A 102 -5.22 -19.88 -23.84
N LYS A 103 -6.55 -19.88 -23.89
CA LYS A 103 -7.33 -20.14 -25.10
C LYS A 103 -8.55 -19.25 -25.12
N THR A 104 -8.78 -18.55 -26.21
CA THR A 104 -9.98 -17.73 -26.38
C THR A 104 -11.19 -18.62 -26.64
N ALA A 105 -12.31 -18.24 -26.07
CA ALA A 105 -13.57 -18.96 -26.22
C ALA A 105 -14.76 -18.01 -26.22
N ILE A 106 -15.87 -18.49 -26.75
CA ILE A 106 -17.16 -17.83 -26.63
C ILE A 106 -18.04 -18.70 -25.76
N ILE A 107 -18.55 -18.17 -24.66
CA ILE A 107 -19.58 -18.83 -23.85
C ILE A 107 -20.92 -18.41 -24.39
N LYS A 108 -21.77 -19.38 -24.70
CA LYS A 108 -23.14 -19.15 -25.15
C LYS A 108 -24.11 -19.78 -24.17
N THR A 109 -25.01 -18.95 -23.65
CA THR A 109 -26.18 -19.36 -22.90
C THR A 109 -27.44 -19.21 -23.78
N LYS A 110 -28.62 -19.44 -23.21
CA LYS A 110 -29.88 -19.22 -23.94
C LYS A 110 -30.15 -17.74 -24.24
N GLU A 111 -29.65 -16.86 -23.42
CA GLU A 111 -29.98 -15.44 -23.42
C GLU A 111 -28.80 -14.58 -23.86
N GLU A 112 -27.57 -14.97 -23.59
CA GLU A 112 -26.37 -14.13 -23.74
C GLU A 112 -25.20 -14.89 -24.41
N VAL A 113 -24.32 -14.10 -25.04
CA VAL A 113 -23.07 -14.56 -25.65
C VAL A 113 -21.95 -13.66 -25.17
N LEU A 114 -20.87 -14.27 -24.65
CA LEU A 114 -19.73 -13.53 -24.13
C LEU A 114 -18.40 -14.14 -24.58
N GLY A 115 -17.51 -13.31 -25.12
CA GLY A 115 -16.13 -13.68 -25.39
C GLY A 115 -15.32 -13.71 -24.09
N VAL A 116 -14.55 -14.77 -23.87
CA VAL A 116 -13.73 -14.97 -22.68
C VAL A 116 -12.39 -15.60 -23.03
N VAL A 117 -11.44 -15.51 -22.12
CA VAL A 117 -10.15 -16.20 -22.17
C VAL A 117 -10.15 -17.28 -21.11
N LEU A 118 -10.11 -18.53 -21.53
CA LEU A 118 -9.87 -19.66 -20.64
C LEU A 118 -8.39 -19.69 -20.26
N LYS A 119 -8.07 -19.36 -19.01
CA LYS A 119 -6.73 -19.50 -18.41
C LYS A 119 -6.66 -20.84 -17.71
N GLY A 120 -5.94 -21.77 -18.31
CA GLY A 120 -5.64 -23.06 -17.71
C GLY A 120 -4.47 -22.92 -16.74
N ILE A 121 -4.65 -23.41 -15.52
CA ILE A 121 -3.62 -23.43 -14.47
C ILE A 121 -3.35 -24.87 -14.04
N ASP A 122 -2.14 -25.13 -13.53
CA ASP A 122 -1.76 -26.43 -12.95
C ASP A 122 -1.40 -26.19 -11.48
N GLU A 123 -2.29 -26.56 -10.59
CA GLU A 123 -2.09 -26.36 -9.16
C GLU A 123 -1.82 -27.68 -8.44
N LYS A 124 -0.58 -28.16 -8.56
CA LYS A 124 -0.14 -29.36 -7.83
C LYS A 124 0.07 -29.13 -6.33
N SER A 125 0.25 -27.86 -5.92
CA SER A 125 0.58 -27.52 -4.52
C SER A 125 -0.59 -27.02 -3.67
N GLY A 126 -1.78 -26.84 -4.23
CA GLY A 126 -2.98 -26.38 -3.50
C GLY A 126 -2.90 -24.96 -2.92
N ARG A 127 -1.94 -24.15 -3.35
CA ARG A 127 -1.62 -22.83 -2.78
C ARG A 127 -1.79 -21.67 -3.74
N SER A 128 -2.75 -21.72 -4.66
CA SER A 128 -3.00 -20.57 -5.53
C SER A 128 -3.50 -19.36 -4.72
N PRO A 129 -2.88 -18.18 -4.87
CA PRO A 129 -3.40 -16.94 -4.28
C PRO A 129 -4.85 -16.66 -4.69
N MET A 130 -5.26 -17.17 -5.84
CA MET A 130 -6.61 -17.06 -6.40
C MET A 130 -7.71 -17.63 -5.48
N ARG A 131 -7.37 -18.58 -4.59
CA ARG A 131 -8.33 -19.15 -3.62
C ARG A 131 -8.93 -18.11 -2.69
N GLN A 132 -8.20 -17.06 -2.39
CA GLN A 132 -8.66 -15.97 -1.52
C GLN A 132 -9.77 -15.12 -2.18
N ASN A 133 -9.86 -15.16 -3.51
CA ASN A 133 -10.82 -14.39 -4.29
C ASN A 133 -12.15 -15.15 -4.50
N MET A 134 -12.32 -16.35 -3.95
CA MET A 134 -13.56 -17.12 -4.08
C MET A 134 -14.70 -16.46 -3.29
N VAL A 135 -15.84 -16.26 -3.97
CA VAL A 135 -17.04 -15.66 -3.38
C VAL A 135 -18.22 -16.63 -3.30
N ALA A 136 -18.23 -17.68 -4.13
CA ALA A 136 -19.25 -18.74 -4.07
C ALA A 136 -18.74 -20.05 -4.65
N GLY A 137 -19.28 -21.17 -4.18
CA GLY A 137 -18.86 -22.50 -4.63
C GLY A 137 -17.51 -22.93 -4.06
N ASN A 138 -16.83 -23.83 -4.79
CA ASN A 138 -15.54 -24.39 -4.40
C ASN A 138 -14.48 -24.12 -5.47
N PHE A 139 -13.22 -24.11 -5.05
CA PHE A 139 -12.08 -24.00 -5.97
C PHE A 139 -11.96 -25.28 -6.82
N LEU A 140 -11.19 -25.19 -7.93
CA LEU A 140 -10.92 -26.33 -8.81
C LEU A 140 -10.24 -27.48 -8.05
N THR A 141 -10.57 -28.69 -8.45
CA THR A 141 -9.87 -29.90 -8.02
C THR A 141 -9.12 -30.47 -9.22
N PHE A 142 -7.83 -30.65 -9.05
CA PHE A 142 -6.95 -31.17 -10.10
C PHE A 142 -6.71 -32.67 -9.87
N SER A 143 -6.69 -33.44 -10.96
CA SER A 143 -6.42 -34.90 -10.92
C SER A 143 -5.24 -35.20 -11.83
N ASP A 144 -4.37 -36.10 -11.39
CA ASP A 144 -3.25 -36.57 -12.21
C ASP A 144 -3.68 -37.50 -13.38
N THR A 145 -4.91 -37.99 -13.33
CA THR A 145 -5.37 -39.05 -14.27
C THR A 145 -6.34 -38.56 -15.35
N ALA A 146 -7.02 -37.43 -15.12
CA ALA A 146 -8.00 -36.91 -16.06
C ALA A 146 -8.12 -35.39 -15.94
N ALA A 147 -8.23 -34.72 -17.08
CA ALA A 147 -8.52 -33.29 -17.14
C ALA A 147 -9.86 -32.94 -16.50
N SER A 148 -9.89 -31.99 -15.60
CA SER A 148 -11.14 -31.54 -14.97
C SER A 148 -11.97 -30.71 -15.95
N ASN A 149 -13.27 -30.99 -16.04
CA ASN A 149 -14.24 -30.21 -16.80
C ASN A 149 -14.84 -29.05 -15.95
N ASP A 150 -14.26 -28.76 -14.80
CA ASP A 150 -14.68 -27.70 -13.92
C ASP A 150 -14.02 -26.36 -14.30
N VAL A 151 -14.77 -25.27 -14.16
CA VAL A 151 -14.27 -23.90 -14.35
C VAL A 151 -14.71 -22.99 -13.24
N LEU A 152 -13.91 -21.94 -12.99
CA LEU A 152 -14.29 -20.82 -12.16
C LEU A 152 -14.64 -19.64 -13.07
N LEU A 153 -15.80 -19.05 -12.85
CA LEU A 153 -16.21 -17.82 -13.49
C LEU A 153 -15.94 -16.64 -12.56
N SER A 154 -15.62 -15.48 -13.11
CA SER A 154 -15.69 -14.26 -12.31
C SER A 154 -17.15 -13.94 -11.97
N ARG A 155 -17.37 -13.13 -10.93
CA ARG A 155 -18.71 -12.66 -10.59
C ARG A 155 -19.35 -11.90 -11.77
N LYS A 156 -18.61 -11.02 -12.44
CA LYS A 156 -19.10 -10.24 -13.59
C LYS A 156 -19.54 -11.16 -14.76
N VAL A 157 -18.73 -12.14 -15.09
CA VAL A 157 -19.07 -13.13 -16.14
C VAL A 157 -20.26 -13.97 -15.72
N ALA A 158 -20.32 -14.42 -14.47
CA ALA A 158 -21.41 -15.25 -13.95
C ALA A 158 -22.74 -14.48 -13.94
N ASP A 159 -22.75 -13.23 -13.47
CA ASP A 159 -23.94 -12.39 -13.42
C ASP A 159 -24.45 -12.05 -14.83
N LYS A 160 -23.54 -11.71 -15.76
CA LYS A 160 -23.87 -11.39 -17.16
C LYS A 160 -24.48 -12.60 -17.89
N LEU A 161 -23.94 -13.78 -17.63
CA LEU A 161 -24.43 -15.04 -18.24
C LEU A 161 -25.53 -15.72 -17.42
N ARG A 162 -25.89 -15.17 -16.24
CA ARG A 162 -26.85 -15.72 -15.27
C ARG A 162 -26.54 -17.16 -14.85
N LEU A 163 -25.24 -17.47 -14.68
CA LEU A 163 -24.75 -18.79 -14.27
C LEU A 163 -24.43 -18.83 -12.77
N LYS A 164 -24.72 -19.99 -12.16
CA LYS A 164 -24.42 -20.27 -10.74
C LYS A 164 -23.50 -21.48 -10.60
N PRO A 165 -22.84 -21.66 -9.45
CA PRO A 165 -22.12 -22.87 -9.18
C PRO A 165 -23.00 -24.11 -9.35
N GLY A 166 -22.52 -25.10 -10.11
CA GLY A 166 -23.23 -26.34 -10.50
C GLY A 166 -23.84 -26.25 -11.90
N ASP A 167 -24.00 -25.09 -12.49
CA ASP A 167 -24.53 -24.97 -13.86
C ASP A 167 -23.53 -25.45 -14.91
N LYS A 168 -24.04 -25.85 -16.06
CA LYS A 168 -23.24 -26.26 -17.22
C LYS A 168 -23.25 -25.16 -18.27
N ALA A 169 -22.06 -24.81 -18.80
CA ALA A 169 -21.88 -23.83 -19.84
C ALA A 169 -21.18 -24.43 -21.06
N LEU A 170 -21.60 -24.01 -22.25
CA LEU A 170 -21.00 -24.42 -23.52
C LEU A 170 -19.99 -23.38 -23.95
N PHE A 171 -18.76 -23.85 -24.16
CA PHE A 171 -17.63 -23.03 -24.64
C PHE A 171 -17.33 -23.41 -26.09
N TYR A 172 -17.37 -22.42 -26.95
CA TYR A 172 -17.04 -22.52 -28.36
C TYR A 172 -15.63 -21.95 -28.58
N PHE A 173 -14.69 -22.84 -28.96
CA PHE A 173 -13.31 -22.44 -29.27
C PHE A 173 -13.17 -22.20 -30.76
N ILE A 174 -12.74 -20.98 -31.11
CA ILE A 174 -12.57 -20.55 -32.49
C ILE A 174 -11.20 -21.03 -32.99
N GLN A 175 -11.21 -22.20 -33.61
CA GLN A 175 -10.04 -22.82 -34.23
C GLN A 175 -10.47 -23.68 -35.43
N ASN A 176 -9.54 -24.24 -36.16
CA ASN A 176 -9.85 -25.09 -37.31
C ASN A 176 -9.42 -26.56 -37.03
N PRO A 177 -10.36 -27.52 -36.95
CA PRO A 177 -11.82 -27.32 -36.90
C PRO A 177 -12.31 -26.72 -35.60
N PRO A 178 -13.46 -26.01 -35.59
CA PRO A 178 -14.05 -25.49 -34.36
C PRO A 178 -14.33 -26.59 -33.35
N ARG A 179 -14.04 -26.33 -32.08
CA ARG A 179 -14.32 -27.30 -30.98
C ARG A 179 -15.32 -26.70 -30.00
N VAL A 180 -16.21 -27.55 -29.49
CA VAL A 180 -17.16 -27.21 -28.45
C VAL A 180 -16.93 -28.11 -27.26
N ARG A 181 -16.87 -27.52 -26.06
CA ARG A 181 -16.77 -28.26 -24.81
C ARG A 181 -17.79 -27.76 -23.81
N GLN A 182 -18.32 -28.69 -23.01
CA GLN A 182 -19.20 -28.36 -21.91
C GLN A 182 -18.39 -28.38 -20.61
N PHE A 183 -18.43 -27.27 -19.88
CA PHE A 183 -17.80 -27.11 -18.58
C PHE A 183 -18.86 -26.96 -17.50
N THR A 184 -18.52 -27.36 -16.28
CA THR A 184 -19.33 -27.19 -15.08
C THR A 184 -18.77 -26.01 -14.29
N VAL A 185 -19.60 -25.05 -13.93
CA VAL A 185 -19.20 -23.93 -13.08
C VAL A 185 -18.99 -24.46 -11.65
N ARG A 186 -17.74 -24.60 -11.23
CA ARG A 186 -17.38 -25.11 -9.90
C ARG A 186 -17.51 -24.05 -8.83
N GLY A 187 -17.20 -22.83 -9.18
CA GLY A 187 -17.26 -21.69 -8.27
C GLY A 187 -17.19 -20.36 -8.97
N ILE A 188 -17.39 -19.32 -8.19
CA ILE A 188 -17.34 -17.93 -8.63
C ILE A 188 -16.27 -17.22 -7.83
N TYR A 189 -15.40 -16.50 -8.53
CA TYR A 189 -14.37 -15.65 -7.95
C TYR A 189 -14.64 -14.17 -8.24
N GLN A 190 -14.00 -13.29 -7.47
CA GLN A 190 -14.01 -11.85 -7.68
C GLN A 190 -12.67 -11.26 -7.27
N THR A 191 -11.92 -10.72 -8.24
CA THR A 191 -10.66 -10.04 -7.94
C THR A 191 -10.89 -8.59 -7.55
N GLY A 192 -12.00 -8.00 -8.03
CA GLY A 192 -12.32 -6.59 -7.94
C GLY A 192 -11.56 -5.74 -8.96
N LEU A 193 -10.84 -6.36 -9.91
CA LEU A 193 -10.16 -5.70 -11.01
C LEU A 193 -10.92 -6.06 -12.30
N ASP A 194 -11.52 -5.05 -12.94
CA ASP A 194 -12.39 -5.23 -14.09
C ASP A 194 -11.69 -5.92 -15.25
N GLU A 195 -10.43 -5.60 -15.50
CA GLU A 195 -9.61 -6.22 -16.54
C GLU A 195 -9.53 -7.75 -16.44
N PHE A 196 -9.58 -8.28 -15.20
CA PHE A 196 -9.59 -9.73 -14.96
C PHE A 196 -11.00 -10.28 -14.91
N ASP A 197 -11.90 -9.58 -14.20
CA ASP A 197 -13.23 -10.07 -13.90
C ASP A 197 -14.16 -10.05 -15.13
N GLU A 198 -13.84 -9.28 -16.18
CA GLU A 198 -14.62 -9.26 -17.42
C GLU A 198 -14.19 -10.29 -18.47
N ALA A 199 -12.91 -10.69 -18.45
CA ALA A 199 -12.34 -11.44 -19.54
C ALA A 199 -11.99 -12.88 -19.23
N TYR A 200 -11.60 -13.18 -17.97
CA TYR A 200 -10.98 -14.48 -17.68
C TYR A 200 -11.94 -15.50 -17.05
N VAL A 201 -11.77 -16.74 -17.49
CA VAL A 201 -12.34 -17.94 -16.88
C VAL A 201 -11.16 -18.84 -16.51
N ILE A 202 -11.14 -19.39 -15.30
CA ILE A 202 -10.05 -20.24 -14.83
C ILE A 202 -10.46 -21.70 -14.96
N GLY A 203 -9.57 -22.53 -15.51
CA GLY A 203 -9.80 -23.96 -15.70
C GLY A 203 -8.51 -24.76 -15.51
N ASP A 204 -8.61 -26.06 -15.78
CA ASP A 204 -7.47 -26.97 -15.79
C ASP A 204 -6.61 -26.73 -17.05
N ILE A 205 -5.28 -26.60 -16.89
CA ILE A 205 -4.34 -26.44 -18.00
C ILE A 205 -4.42 -27.60 -19.00
N GLN A 206 -4.75 -28.81 -18.53
CA GLN A 206 -4.89 -29.98 -19.38
C GLN A 206 -6.01 -29.83 -20.41
N GLN A 207 -7.09 -29.10 -20.08
CA GLN A 207 -8.14 -28.78 -21.04
C GLN A 207 -7.62 -27.93 -22.22
N VAL A 208 -6.73 -26.96 -21.92
CA VAL A 208 -6.14 -26.12 -22.96
C VAL A 208 -5.16 -26.93 -23.80
N ARG A 209 -4.36 -27.81 -23.18
CA ARG A 209 -3.45 -28.72 -23.89
C ARG A 209 -4.21 -29.63 -24.84
N ASP A 210 -5.30 -30.25 -24.41
CA ASP A 210 -6.15 -31.11 -25.23
C ASP A 210 -6.78 -30.36 -26.41
N LEU A 211 -7.21 -29.09 -26.19
CA LEU A 211 -7.76 -28.26 -27.23
C LEU A 211 -6.74 -27.87 -28.30
N THR A 212 -5.50 -27.63 -27.90
CA THR A 212 -4.41 -27.21 -28.78
C THR A 212 -3.56 -28.39 -29.28
N SER A 213 -3.86 -29.61 -28.82
CA SER A 213 -3.07 -30.82 -29.12
C SER A 213 -1.60 -30.70 -28.68
N TRP A 214 -1.36 -30.02 -27.56
CA TRP A 214 -0.04 -29.91 -26.95
C TRP A 214 0.28 -31.14 -26.09
N SER A 215 1.57 -31.50 -26.06
CA SER A 215 2.06 -32.50 -25.11
C SER A 215 2.10 -31.93 -23.68
N ASP A 216 2.14 -32.83 -22.68
CA ASP A 216 2.17 -32.46 -21.25
C ASP A 216 3.37 -31.59 -20.84
N SER A 217 4.45 -31.65 -21.63
CA SER A 217 5.64 -30.83 -21.42
C SER A 217 5.51 -29.40 -21.93
N LEU A 218 4.47 -29.10 -22.72
CA LEU A 218 4.25 -27.78 -23.30
C LEU A 218 3.29 -26.96 -22.43
N VAL A 219 3.63 -25.67 -22.31
CA VAL A 219 2.86 -24.67 -21.60
C VAL A 219 2.80 -23.40 -22.40
N GLY A 220 1.81 -22.54 -22.21
CA GLY A 220 1.75 -21.22 -22.85
C GLY A 220 2.75 -20.24 -22.25
N GLY A 221 3.10 -20.41 -20.99
CA GLY A 221 4.08 -19.61 -20.29
C GLY A 221 4.25 -20.01 -18.84
N LEU A 222 5.11 -19.30 -18.15
CA LEU A 222 5.39 -19.45 -16.72
C LEU A 222 5.11 -18.17 -15.99
N GLU A 223 4.34 -18.24 -14.93
CA GLU A 223 4.11 -17.18 -13.96
C GLU A 223 5.06 -17.37 -12.78
N ILE A 224 5.83 -16.33 -12.44
CA ILE A 224 6.87 -16.38 -11.42
C ILE A 224 6.52 -15.41 -10.31
N THR A 225 6.43 -15.90 -9.08
CA THR A 225 6.27 -15.07 -7.89
C THR A 225 7.61 -14.99 -7.18
N LEU A 226 8.03 -13.77 -6.84
CA LEU A 226 9.24 -13.49 -6.09
C LEU A 226 8.96 -13.47 -4.59
N LYS A 227 9.97 -13.77 -3.77
CA LYS A 227 9.88 -13.68 -2.31
C LYS A 227 9.74 -12.23 -1.83
N ASP A 228 10.38 -11.30 -2.53
CA ASP A 228 10.35 -9.87 -2.25
C ASP A 228 10.07 -9.11 -3.55
N PHE A 229 8.91 -8.45 -3.60
CA PHE A 229 8.50 -7.66 -4.77
C PHE A 229 9.40 -6.44 -5.01
N ASN A 230 10.00 -5.87 -3.97
CA ASN A 230 10.91 -4.73 -4.13
C ASN A 230 12.18 -5.07 -4.92
N ARG A 231 12.46 -6.35 -5.13
CA ARG A 231 13.55 -6.85 -5.97
C ARG A 231 13.12 -7.22 -7.40
N LEU A 232 11.93 -6.76 -7.82
CA LEU A 232 11.40 -7.09 -9.14
C LEU A 232 12.39 -6.74 -10.26
N ASP A 233 12.83 -5.48 -10.33
CA ASP A 233 13.69 -5.00 -11.42
C ASP A 233 15.04 -5.73 -11.46
N PRO A 234 15.86 -5.80 -10.39
CA PRO A 234 17.14 -6.49 -10.48
C PRO A 234 17.02 -8.00 -10.75
N VAL A 235 15.91 -8.62 -10.32
CA VAL A 235 15.68 -10.05 -10.65
C VAL A 235 15.22 -10.20 -12.10
N ALA A 236 14.36 -9.32 -12.60
CA ALA A 236 13.91 -9.34 -13.98
C ALA A 236 15.09 -9.14 -14.95
N ASP A 237 15.96 -8.18 -14.68
CA ASP A 237 17.15 -7.90 -15.50
C ASP A 237 18.10 -9.12 -15.54
N ASN A 238 18.37 -9.73 -14.39
CA ASN A 238 19.20 -10.94 -14.31
C ASN A 238 18.58 -12.14 -15.05
N LEU A 239 17.27 -12.32 -14.96
CA LEU A 239 16.58 -13.37 -15.68
C LEU A 239 16.57 -13.10 -17.19
N TYR A 240 16.37 -11.85 -17.59
CA TYR A 240 16.33 -11.43 -18.99
C TYR A 240 17.68 -11.69 -19.70
N GLU A 241 18.81 -11.40 -19.07
CA GLU A 241 20.15 -11.64 -19.60
C GLU A 241 20.43 -13.13 -19.90
N ASN A 242 19.78 -14.03 -19.14
CA ASN A 242 19.94 -15.47 -19.28
C ASN A 242 18.81 -16.13 -20.08
N LEU A 243 17.81 -15.35 -20.52
CA LEU A 243 16.66 -15.86 -21.25
C LEU A 243 17.01 -16.13 -22.71
N ARG A 244 16.40 -17.16 -23.28
CA ARG A 244 16.53 -17.44 -24.73
C ARG A 244 15.88 -16.30 -25.53
N TYR A 245 16.45 -16.00 -26.69
CA TYR A 245 16.04 -14.90 -27.58
C TYR A 245 14.60 -15.00 -28.11
N ASP A 246 14.00 -16.20 -28.12
CA ASP A 246 12.63 -16.47 -28.56
C ASP A 246 11.59 -16.30 -27.43
N LEU A 247 12.04 -16.00 -26.21
CA LEU A 247 11.20 -15.79 -25.05
C LEU A 247 11.20 -14.31 -24.65
N LYS A 248 10.07 -13.86 -24.13
CA LYS A 248 9.94 -12.53 -23.50
C LYS A 248 9.66 -12.69 -22.01
N LEU A 249 10.15 -11.72 -21.25
CA LEU A 249 9.88 -11.56 -19.85
C LEU A 249 9.05 -10.29 -19.69
N ASP A 250 7.83 -10.44 -19.20
CA ASP A 250 6.95 -9.31 -18.91
C ASP A 250 6.89 -9.12 -17.39
N LYS A 251 7.14 -7.89 -16.93
CA LYS A 251 6.92 -7.51 -15.52
C LYS A 251 5.46 -7.12 -15.32
N ILE A 252 4.90 -7.46 -14.17
CA ILE A 252 3.53 -7.08 -13.80
C ILE A 252 3.34 -5.56 -13.81
N THR A 253 4.40 -4.82 -13.46
CA THR A 253 4.43 -3.35 -13.50
C THR A 253 4.27 -2.79 -14.90
N ASP A 254 4.78 -3.47 -15.91
CA ASP A 254 4.71 -3.05 -17.31
C ASP A 254 3.36 -3.45 -17.93
N GLN A 255 2.84 -4.63 -17.55
CA GLN A 255 1.53 -5.10 -18.01
C GLN A 255 0.39 -4.21 -17.49
N TYR A 256 0.49 -3.73 -16.24
CA TYR A 256 -0.50 -2.88 -15.57
C TYR A 256 0.09 -1.51 -15.22
N ALA A 257 0.85 -0.93 -16.16
CA ALA A 257 1.56 0.32 -15.96
C ALA A 257 0.66 1.45 -15.43
N GLN A 258 -0.56 1.58 -15.96
CA GLN A 258 -1.51 2.61 -15.52
C GLN A 258 -1.85 2.51 -14.02
N LEU A 259 -2.06 1.29 -13.50
CA LEU A 259 -2.35 1.07 -12.08
C LEU A 259 -1.12 1.35 -11.20
N PHE A 260 0.05 0.88 -11.62
CA PHE A 260 1.28 1.11 -10.85
C PHE A 260 1.74 2.57 -10.89
N ASP A 261 1.59 3.26 -12.02
CA ASP A 261 1.85 4.70 -12.16
C ASP A 261 0.90 5.51 -11.26
N TRP A 262 -0.39 5.14 -11.23
CA TRP A 262 -1.35 5.76 -10.35
C TRP A 262 -1.02 5.56 -8.87
N LEU A 263 -0.63 4.35 -8.45
CA LEU A 263 -0.15 4.09 -7.09
C LEU A 263 1.09 4.92 -6.76
N GLN A 264 2.01 5.10 -7.71
CA GLN A 264 3.20 5.93 -7.52
C GLN A 264 2.85 7.42 -7.38
N LEU A 265 1.87 7.91 -8.15
CA LEU A 265 1.37 9.28 -8.01
C LEU A 265 0.74 9.53 -6.64
N LEU A 266 -0.05 8.58 -6.12
CA LEU A 266 -0.61 8.66 -4.77
C LEU A 266 0.49 8.78 -3.72
N ASN A 267 1.54 7.98 -3.81
CA ASN A 267 2.68 8.03 -2.91
C ASN A 267 3.38 9.40 -2.94
N ARG A 268 3.61 9.96 -4.13
CA ARG A 268 4.21 11.29 -4.29
C ARG A 268 3.36 12.39 -3.66
N ASN A 269 2.05 12.35 -3.86
CA ASN A 269 1.13 13.32 -3.28
C ASN A 269 1.15 13.28 -1.74
N VAL A 270 1.15 12.08 -1.15
CA VAL A 270 1.21 11.96 0.32
C VAL A 270 2.51 12.52 0.88
N VAL A 271 3.66 12.28 0.22
CA VAL A 271 4.94 12.87 0.66
C VAL A 271 4.87 14.42 0.64
N ILE A 272 4.27 15.01 -0.38
CA ILE A 272 4.07 16.47 -0.44
C ILE A 272 3.21 16.95 0.74
N PHE A 273 2.09 16.27 1.02
CA PHE A 273 1.24 16.62 2.16
C PHE A 273 1.95 16.46 3.50
N LEU A 274 2.74 15.39 3.69
CA LEU A 274 3.54 15.20 4.90
C LEU A 274 4.52 16.37 5.12
N VAL A 275 5.22 16.79 4.08
CA VAL A 275 6.14 17.94 4.15
C VAL A 275 5.39 19.22 4.51
N LEU A 276 4.24 19.48 3.90
CA LEU A 276 3.40 20.65 4.22
C LEU A 276 2.92 20.63 5.67
N ILE A 277 2.46 19.49 6.18
CA ILE A 277 2.00 19.35 7.56
C ILE A 277 3.15 19.61 8.54
N ILE A 278 4.33 19.04 8.29
CA ILE A 278 5.54 19.29 9.11
C ILE A 278 5.90 20.77 9.07
N PHE A 279 5.85 21.41 7.92
CA PHE A 279 6.13 22.83 7.78
C PHE A 279 5.17 23.69 8.63
N VAL A 280 3.86 23.43 8.53
CA VAL A 280 2.84 24.17 9.31
C VAL A 280 3.01 23.92 10.82
N ALA A 281 3.25 22.70 11.23
CA ALA A 281 3.50 22.37 12.64
C ALA A 281 4.76 23.07 13.18
N THR A 282 5.84 23.09 12.38
CA THR A 282 7.07 23.80 12.70
C THR A 282 6.87 25.30 12.83
N PHE A 283 6.14 25.90 11.89
CA PHE A 283 5.83 27.33 11.93
C PHE A 283 4.99 27.71 13.16
N ASN A 284 3.97 26.92 13.48
CA ASN A 284 3.15 27.13 14.68
C ASN A 284 3.98 27.02 15.97
N MET A 285 4.94 26.10 16.01
CA MET A 285 5.85 25.94 17.16
C MET A 285 6.77 27.17 17.31
N VAL A 286 7.35 27.66 16.20
CA VAL A 286 8.17 28.90 16.21
C VAL A 286 7.36 30.08 16.71
N ALA A 287 6.14 30.27 16.18
CA ALA A 287 5.25 31.34 16.59
C ALA A 287 4.90 31.27 18.09
N THR A 288 4.57 30.06 18.58
CA THR A 288 4.23 29.85 19.99
C THR A 288 5.39 30.20 20.92
N ILE A 289 6.60 29.73 20.65
CA ILE A 289 7.78 30.02 21.46
C ILE A 289 8.11 31.51 21.38
N PHE A 290 7.96 32.14 20.21
CA PHE A 290 8.19 33.58 20.03
C PHE A 290 7.22 34.40 20.87
N ILE A 291 5.92 34.11 20.83
CA ILE A 291 4.90 34.79 21.65
C ILE A 291 5.22 34.59 23.14
N MET A 292 5.57 33.39 23.55
CA MET A 292 5.91 33.06 24.94
C MET A 292 7.14 33.85 25.43
N ILE A 293 8.16 34.07 24.57
CA ILE A 293 9.33 34.91 24.88
C ILE A 293 8.92 36.38 25.03
N LEU A 294 8.08 36.89 24.14
CA LEU A 294 7.61 38.27 24.19
C LEU A 294 6.81 38.57 25.46
N GLU A 295 5.88 37.71 25.83
CA GLU A 295 5.09 37.88 27.05
C GLU A 295 5.91 37.80 28.33
N ARG A 296 7.03 37.08 28.31
CA ARG A 296 7.92 36.92 29.47
C ARG A 296 9.15 37.84 29.42
N THR A 297 9.13 38.88 28.56
CA THR A 297 10.27 39.80 28.37
C THR A 297 10.67 40.47 29.67
N ASN A 298 9.72 40.91 30.51
CA ASN A 298 10.01 41.52 31.81
C ASN A 298 10.68 40.51 32.76
N MET A 299 10.16 39.27 32.86
CA MET A 299 10.80 38.19 33.64
C MET A 299 12.22 37.92 33.18
N ILE A 300 12.46 37.90 31.85
CA ILE A 300 13.79 37.72 31.25
C ILE A 300 14.72 38.87 31.67
N GLY A 301 14.23 40.10 31.65
CA GLY A 301 14.96 41.27 32.08
C GLY A 301 15.41 41.20 33.53
N VAL A 302 14.50 40.85 34.44
CA VAL A 302 14.78 40.64 35.87
C VAL A 302 15.80 39.53 36.10
N LEU A 303 15.64 38.38 35.44
CA LEU A 303 16.57 37.26 35.56
C LEU A 303 17.99 37.64 35.10
N LYS A 304 18.11 38.41 34.02
CA LYS A 304 19.41 38.93 33.55
C LYS A 304 20.01 39.93 34.54
N ALA A 305 19.19 40.80 35.15
CA ALA A 305 19.63 41.79 36.15
C ALA A 305 20.20 41.13 37.40
N ILE A 306 19.67 39.98 37.83
CA ILE A 306 20.18 39.18 38.95
C ILE A 306 21.30 38.21 38.57
N GLY A 307 21.80 38.24 37.32
CA GLY A 307 22.99 37.55 36.86
C GLY A 307 22.74 36.22 36.11
N ALA A 308 21.51 35.94 35.68
CA ALA A 308 21.26 34.75 34.85
C ALA A 308 21.90 34.93 33.47
N THR A 309 22.61 33.89 33.01
CA THR A 309 23.25 33.88 31.69
C THR A 309 22.23 33.59 30.58
N ASP A 310 22.54 34.11 29.36
CA ASP A 310 21.70 33.83 28.17
C ASP A 310 21.49 32.37 27.92
N ASN A 311 22.48 31.53 28.17
CA ASN A 311 22.36 30.09 28.00
C ASN A 311 21.39 29.43 29.02
N GLN A 312 21.33 29.95 30.25
CA GLN A 312 20.38 29.48 31.25
C GLN A 312 18.94 29.81 30.84
N ILE A 313 18.72 31.03 30.36
CA ILE A 313 17.41 31.48 29.90
C ILE A 313 16.97 30.76 28.65
N ARG A 314 17.87 30.60 27.64
CA ARG A 314 17.60 29.75 26.45
C ARG A 314 17.20 28.33 26.81
N SER A 315 17.95 27.72 27.76
CA SER A 315 17.68 26.37 28.24
C SER A 315 16.28 26.25 28.85
N MET A 316 15.77 27.25 29.57
CA MET A 316 14.41 27.27 30.13
C MET A 316 13.36 27.17 29.02
N PHE A 317 13.43 28.02 28.01
CA PHE A 317 12.49 28.00 26.86
C PHE A 317 12.66 26.74 26.01
N PHE A 318 13.87 26.22 25.88
CA PHE A 318 14.13 24.95 25.20
C PHE A 318 13.43 23.79 25.88
N PHE A 319 13.58 23.63 27.22
CA PHE A 319 12.89 22.57 27.96
C PHE A 319 11.37 22.75 27.94
N ARG A 320 10.90 24.00 27.87
CA ARG A 320 9.47 24.29 27.72
C ARG A 320 8.97 23.80 26.36
N GLY A 321 9.63 24.17 25.27
CA GLY A 321 9.32 23.69 23.93
C GLY A 321 9.36 22.17 23.80
N LEU A 322 10.38 21.54 24.41
CA LEU A 322 10.49 20.08 24.47
C LEU A 322 9.28 19.43 25.18
N SER A 323 8.86 20.01 26.32
CA SER A 323 7.67 19.51 27.06
C SER A 323 6.38 19.63 26.23
N LEU A 324 6.20 20.72 25.48
CA LEU A 324 5.07 20.92 24.57
C LEU A 324 5.09 19.90 23.43
N THR A 325 6.27 19.70 22.83
CA THR A 325 6.45 18.71 21.77
C THR A 325 6.08 17.29 22.23
N VAL A 326 6.62 16.86 23.38
CA VAL A 326 6.33 15.52 23.90
C VAL A 326 4.85 15.34 24.21
N ARG A 327 4.21 16.33 24.85
CA ARG A 327 2.75 16.28 25.13
C ARG A 327 1.94 16.23 23.82
N GLY A 328 2.29 17.07 22.83
CA GLY A 328 1.66 17.06 21.50
C GLY A 328 1.80 15.71 20.80
N MET A 329 2.99 15.10 20.84
CA MET A 329 3.25 13.79 20.25
C MET A 329 2.46 12.68 20.94
N VAL A 330 2.35 12.69 22.28
CA VAL A 330 1.55 11.69 23.01
C VAL A 330 0.08 11.76 22.57
N TYR A 331 -0.50 12.98 22.56
CA TYR A 331 -1.88 13.15 22.10
C TYR A 331 -2.04 12.83 20.60
N GLY A 332 -1.07 13.20 19.77
CA GLY A 332 -1.10 12.91 18.34
C GLY A 332 -1.10 11.41 18.04
N ASN A 333 -0.24 10.66 18.75
CA ASN A 333 -0.23 9.20 18.62
C ASN A 333 -1.54 8.58 19.15
N LEU A 334 -2.05 9.02 20.28
CA LEU A 334 -3.30 8.51 20.83
C LEU A 334 -4.48 8.73 19.85
N ILE A 335 -4.58 9.91 19.26
CA ILE A 335 -5.63 10.24 18.29
C ILE A 335 -5.41 9.47 16.98
N GLY A 336 -4.20 9.53 16.40
CA GLY A 336 -3.89 8.90 15.11
C GLY A 336 -3.99 7.38 15.14
N LEU A 337 -3.33 6.74 16.12
CA LEU A 337 -3.39 5.29 16.28
C LEU A 337 -4.78 4.83 16.73
N GLY A 338 -5.45 5.61 17.56
CA GLY A 338 -6.84 5.34 17.98
C GLY A 338 -7.80 5.35 16.79
N PHE A 339 -7.69 6.33 15.88
CA PHE A 339 -8.46 6.38 14.64
C PHE A 339 -8.17 5.17 13.75
N CYS A 340 -6.88 4.84 13.53
CA CYS A 340 -6.49 3.67 12.77
C CYS A 340 -7.05 2.37 13.37
N ALA A 341 -7.02 2.24 14.71
CA ALA A 341 -7.58 1.08 15.40
C ALA A 341 -9.11 0.98 15.22
N ILE A 342 -9.83 2.10 15.38
CA ILE A 342 -11.28 2.14 15.16
C ILE A 342 -11.62 1.73 13.73
N GLN A 343 -10.90 2.27 12.74
CA GLN A 343 -11.11 1.90 11.33
C GLN A 343 -10.78 0.43 11.09
N TYR A 344 -9.71 -0.10 11.68
CA TYR A 344 -9.28 -1.49 11.49
C TYR A 344 -10.28 -2.51 12.07
N PHE A 345 -10.84 -2.24 13.27
CA PHE A 345 -11.73 -3.20 13.94
C PHE A 345 -13.20 -3.03 13.58
N PHE A 346 -13.67 -1.80 13.41
CA PHE A 346 -15.10 -1.49 13.25
C PHE A 346 -15.48 -1.09 11.81
N HIS A 347 -14.50 -0.74 10.97
CA HIS A 347 -14.70 -0.36 9.56
C HIS A 347 -15.78 0.72 9.34
N PRO A 348 -15.80 1.83 10.11
CA PRO A 348 -16.86 2.84 10.01
C PRO A 348 -16.90 3.56 8.65
N ILE A 349 -15.80 3.53 7.88
CA ILE A 349 -15.72 4.17 6.57
C ILE A 349 -15.73 3.10 5.49
N PRO A 350 -16.90 2.83 4.87
CA PRO A 350 -16.99 1.95 3.72
C PRO A 350 -16.49 2.67 2.46
N LEU A 351 -16.04 1.90 1.47
CA LEU A 351 -15.70 2.37 0.13
C LEU A 351 -16.59 1.66 -0.89
N ASP A 352 -16.78 2.31 -2.03
CA ASP A 352 -17.45 1.70 -3.17
C ASP A 352 -16.47 0.78 -3.91
N PRO A 353 -16.72 -0.54 -3.97
CA PRO A 353 -15.81 -1.49 -4.62
C PRO A 353 -15.61 -1.22 -6.12
N GLU A 354 -16.58 -0.62 -6.81
CA GLU A 354 -16.48 -0.33 -8.24
C GLU A 354 -15.47 0.78 -8.53
N ASN A 355 -15.37 1.78 -7.62
CA ASN A 355 -14.47 2.92 -7.80
C ASN A 355 -13.12 2.76 -7.12
N TYR A 356 -13.06 2.03 -6.00
CA TYR A 356 -11.86 1.91 -5.17
C TYR A 356 -11.27 0.50 -5.12
N TYR A 357 -11.84 -0.44 -5.85
CA TYR A 357 -11.41 -1.85 -5.87
C TYR A 357 -11.48 -2.55 -4.51
N MET A 358 -12.09 -1.95 -3.49
CA MET A 358 -12.20 -2.48 -2.13
C MET A 358 -13.46 -1.93 -1.43
N ASP A 359 -13.97 -2.68 -0.44
CA ASP A 359 -15.21 -2.38 0.27
C ASP A 359 -15.04 -1.45 1.50
N ARG A 360 -13.79 -1.21 1.93
CA ARG A 360 -13.45 -0.45 3.13
C ARG A 360 -12.08 0.20 3.03
N VAL A 361 -11.87 1.28 3.79
CA VAL A 361 -10.55 1.91 3.91
C VAL A 361 -9.59 0.96 4.61
N PRO A 362 -8.53 0.50 3.93
CA PRO A 362 -7.56 -0.41 4.50
C PRO A 362 -6.58 0.34 5.41
N ILE A 363 -6.16 -0.30 6.49
CA ILE A 363 -5.14 0.22 7.41
C ILE A 363 -3.97 -0.77 7.44
N HIS A 364 -2.79 -0.28 7.11
CA HIS A 364 -1.56 -1.04 7.28
C HIS A 364 -0.78 -0.55 8.49
N TRP A 365 -0.44 -1.50 9.39
CA TRP A 365 0.35 -1.22 10.58
C TRP A 365 1.82 -1.40 10.27
N ASP A 366 2.55 -0.31 10.11
CA ASP A 366 4.01 -0.31 9.97
C ASP A 366 4.66 0.37 11.19
N PRO A 367 5.12 -0.40 12.19
CA PRO A 367 5.76 0.15 13.39
C PRO A 367 7.02 0.95 13.08
N PHE A 368 7.78 0.56 12.06
CA PHE A 368 8.99 1.27 11.67
C PHE A 368 8.66 2.69 11.17
N MET A 369 7.67 2.80 10.30
CA MET A 369 7.28 4.10 9.77
C MET A 369 6.65 4.99 10.84
N ILE A 370 5.88 4.43 11.78
CA ILE A 370 5.35 5.19 12.93
C ILE A 370 6.52 5.79 13.73
N VAL A 371 7.58 5.03 13.98
CA VAL A 371 8.78 5.55 14.65
C VAL A 371 9.46 6.65 13.83
N VAL A 372 9.58 6.48 12.51
CA VAL A 372 10.17 7.49 11.61
C VAL A 372 9.37 8.80 11.64
N LEU A 373 8.04 8.74 11.56
CA LEU A 373 7.17 9.93 11.64
C LEU A 373 7.30 10.64 12.99
N ASN A 374 7.38 9.89 14.08
CA ASN A 374 7.61 10.44 15.42
C ASN A 374 8.99 11.09 15.52
N ALA A 375 10.04 10.45 15.03
CA ALA A 375 11.39 11.00 15.03
C ALA A 375 11.49 12.27 14.18
N ALA A 376 10.89 12.29 12.99
CA ALA A 376 10.83 13.46 12.13
C ALA A 376 10.11 14.64 12.81
N THR A 377 8.93 14.38 13.41
CA THR A 377 8.18 15.39 14.16
C THR A 377 8.97 15.93 15.34
N PHE A 378 9.62 15.05 16.10
CA PHE A 378 10.45 15.44 17.23
C PHE A 378 11.63 16.31 16.80
N LEU A 379 12.39 15.89 15.80
CA LEU A 379 13.56 16.62 15.30
C LEU A 379 13.19 18.00 14.72
N THR A 380 12.13 18.06 13.92
CA THR A 380 11.68 19.34 13.33
C THR A 380 11.17 20.30 14.41
N SER A 381 10.41 19.80 15.40
CA SER A 381 9.95 20.59 16.53
C SER A 381 11.14 21.09 17.39
N LEU A 382 12.14 20.26 17.60
CA LEU A 382 13.36 20.64 18.32
C LEU A 382 14.12 21.77 17.62
N LEU A 383 14.27 21.66 16.30
CA LEU A 383 14.90 22.71 15.48
C LEU A 383 14.06 24.00 15.51
N ALA A 384 12.73 23.88 15.45
CA ALA A 384 11.81 25.00 15.52
C ALA A 384 11.97 25.82 16.82
N VAL A 385 12.20 25.17 17.96
CA VAL A 385 12.42 25.83 19.26
C VAL A 385 13.73 26.61 19.28
N LEU A 386 14.78 26.17 18.59
CA LEU A 386 16.08 26.84 18.59
C LEU A 386 16.03 28.24 17.94
N ILE A 387 15.21 28.43 16.91
CA ILE A 387 15.13 29.68 16.15
C ILE A 387 14.73 30.87 17.05
N PRO A 388 13.58 30.87 17.75
CA PRO A 388 13.17 31.96 18.62
C PRO A 388 14.06 32.12 19.86
N THR A 389 14.59 31.03 20.40
CA THR A 389 15.44 31.10 21.61
C THR A 389 16.74 31.84 21.36
N TYR A 390 17.23 31.90 20.11
CA TYR A 390 18.38 32.70 19.76
C TYR A 390 18.12 34.21 19.96
N LEU A 391 16.88 34.71 19.78
CA LEU A 391 16.52 36.09 19.97
C LEU A 391 16.59 36.57 21.42
N ILE A 392 16.56 35.65 22.40
CA ILE A 392 16.67 35.95 23.83
C ILE A 392 17.97 36.72 24.15
N SER A 393 19.06 36.42 23.46
CA SER A 393 20.35 37.12 23.66
C SER A 393 20.31 38.62 23.29
N ARG A 394 19.38 39.02 22.42
CA ARG A 394 19.23 40.42 21.97
C ARG A 394 18.39 41.29 22.92
N ILE A 395 17.71 40.71 23.91
CA ILE A 395 16.89 41.40 24.90
C ILE A 395 17.84 42.04 25.93
N LYS A 396 17.90 43.39 25.93
CA LYS A 396 18.70 44.17 26.88
C LYS A 396 17.90 44.37 28.18
N PRO A 397 18.47 44.14 29.39
CA PRO A 397 17.77 44.27 30.67
C PRO A 397 17.14 45.68 30.87
N VAL A 398 17.83 46.74 30.47
CA VAL A 398 17.40 48.13 30.61
C VAL A 398 16.11 48.45 29.87
N VAL A 399 15.91 47.81 28.69
CA VAL A 399 14.70 48.01 27.87
C VAL A 399 13.53 47.16 28.38
N ALA A 400 13.85 45.96 28.91
CA ALA A 400 12.84 44.99 29.36
C ALA A 400 12.16 45.42 30.68
N ILE A 401 12.84 46.20 31.54
CA ILE A 401 12.32 46.64 32.85
C ILE A 401 11.55 48.01 32.73
N LYS A 402 11.66 48.70 31.62
CA LYS A 402 11.11 50.06 31.43
C LYS A 402 9.70 50.09 30.81
N PHE A 403 9.12 48.97 30.48
CA PHE A 403 7.75 48.88 29.96
C PHE A 403 6.81 48.48 31.10
N ASP A 404 6.23 49.47 31.73
CA ASP A 404 4.92 49.44 32.40
C ASP A 404 3.92 50.17 31.53
#